data_825366b6c9345980a7a0c4dfcda4d1c1
#
_entry.id   825366b6c9345980a7a0c4dfcda4d1c1
#
_cell.length_a   1.000
_cell.length_b   1.000
_cell.length_c   1.000
_cell.angle_alpha   90.00
_cell.angle_beta   90.00
_cell.angle_gamma   90.00
#
_symmetry.space_group_name_H-M   'P 1'
#
loop_
_entity.id
_entity.type
_entity.pdbx_description
1 polymer ?
#
loop_
_entity_poly.entity_id
_entity_poly.type
_entity_poly.pdbx_seq_one_letter_code
_entity_poly.pdbx_strand_id
1 'polypeptide(L)'
;MCIRDRLLAEQHGQIPLWSQEPGMDEAARQAFLDRFVADGRGVGFAVLGGAFGEGVDLPGTRLIGAFIATLGLPQVNPVNEQFKQRLGRQFGAGFDYAYLYPGVRKVIQAAGRVIRGDQDRGVLVLIDERFAEPRVQQMFPGWWAAAIV
;
A
#
# COMPACT_ATOMS: atom_id res chain seq x y z
N MET A 1 1.17 -18.42 -1.11
CA MET A 1 -0.24 -17.98 -1.15
C MET A 1 -0.68 -17.62 0.27
N CYS A 2 -1.11 -16.40 0.49
CA CYS A 2 -1.55 -15.91 1.81
C CYS A 2 -2.96 -16.45 2.12
N ILE A 3 -3.34 -16.52 3.40
CA ILE A 3 -4.70 -16.93 3.81
C ILE A 3 -5.78 -16.10 3.10
N ARG A 4 -5.53 -14.81 2.88
CA ARG A 4 -6.43 -13.89 2.18
C ARG A 4 -6.65 -14.26 0.72
N ASP A 5 -5.59 -14.63 0.01
CA ASP A 5 -5.64 -15.01 -1.41
C ASP A 5 -6.51 -16.27 -1.56
N ARG A 6 -6.38 -17.21 -0.61
CA ARG A 6 -7.15 -18.45 -0.59
C ARG A 6 -8.62 -18.21 -0.31
N LEU A 7 -8.96 -17.39 0.69
CA LEU A 7 -10.35 -17.06 1.00
C LEU A 7 -11.05 -16.35 -0.16
N LEU A 8 -10.36 -15.41 -0.84
CA LEU A 8 -10.90 -14.74 -2.02
C LEU A 8 -11.12 -15.73 -3.18
N ALA A 9 -10.17 -16.64 -3.42
CA ALA A 9 -10.29 -17.65 -4.45
C ALA A 9 -11.44 -18.64 -4.16
N GLU A 10 -11.63 -19.03 -2.91
CA GLU A 10 -12.70 -19.94 -2.48
C GLU A 10 -14.09 -19.28 -2.55
N GLN A 11 -14.21 -18.02 -2.16
CA GLN A 11 -15.51 -17.31 -2.10
C GLN A 11 -15.88 -16.62 -3.43
N HIS A 12 -14.88 -16.22 -4.21
CA HIS A 12 -15.05 -15.42 -5.42
C HIS A 12 -14.22 -15.97 -6.59
N GLY A 13 -14.25 -17.30 -6.80
CA GLY A 13 -13.43 -18.02 -7.77
C GLY A 13 -13.55 -17.56 -9.24
N GLN A 14 -14.52 -16.72 -9.56
CA GLN A 14 -14.67 -16.10 -10.87
C GLN A 14 -13.87 -14.79 -11.04
N ILE A 15 -13.22 -14.31 -9.97
CA ILE A 15 -12.37 -13.10 -10.06
C ILE A 15 -10.92 -13.56 -10.30
N PRO A 16 -10.28 -13.17 -11.41
CA PRO A 16 -8.87 -13.46 -11.62
C PRO A 16 -8.00 -12.88 -10.51
N LEU A 17 -7.16 -13.73 -9.91
CA LEU A 17 -6.22 -13.33 -8.85
C LEU A 17 -4.80 -13.57 -9.33
N TRP A 18 -3.89 -12.66 -8.98
CA TRP A 18 -2.45 -12.85 -9.19
C TRP A 18 -1.65 -12.19 -8.09
N SER A 19 -0.48 -12.72 -7.79
CA SER A 19 0.34 -12.29 -6.67
C SER A 19 1.75 -11.96 -7.12
N GLN A 20 2.34 -10.97 -6.47
CA GLN A 20 3.77 -10.75 -6.54
C GLN A 20 4.50 -11.96 -5.93
N GLU A 21 5.49 -12.47 -6.63
CA GLU A 21 6.38 -13.53 -6.15
C GLU A 21 7.73 -12.95 -5.70
N PRO A 22 8.39 -13.58 -4.73
CA PRO A 22 9.76 -13.22 -4.36
C PRO A 22 10.71 -13.41 -5.54
N GLY A 23 11.63 -12.48 -5.75
CA GLY A 23 12.68 -12.61 -6.75
C GLY A 23 12.23 -12.44 -8.20
N MET A 24 11.04 -11.86 -8.46
CA MET A 24 10.62 -11.53 -9.82
C MET A 24 11.67 -10.67 -10.52
N ASP A 25 12.07 -11.09 -11.71
CA ASP A 25 12.86 -10.29 -12.63
C ASP A 25 12.00 -9.21 -13.31
N GLU A 26 12.61 -8.40 -14.15
CA GLU A 26 11.91 -7.30 -14.82
C GLU A 26 10.81 -7.79 -15.77
N ALA A 27 11.03 -8.89 -16.47
CA ALA A 27 10.03 -9.48 -17.37
C ALA A 27 8.81 -9.99 -16.60
N ALA A 28 9.02 -10.65 -15.46
CA ALA A 28 7.94 -11.11 -14.59
C ALA A 28 7.18 -9.94 -13.94
N ARG A 29 7.87 -8.85 -13.58
CA ARG A 29 7.23 -7.63 -13.08
C ARG A 29 6.36 -6.99 -14.15
N GLN A 30 6.85 -6.89 -15.37
CA GLN A 30 6.08 -6.34 -16.48
C GLN A 30 4.85 -7.21 -16.76
N ALA A 31 5.00 -8.53 -16.80
CA ALA A 31 3.88 -9.46 -16.97
C ALA A 31 2.82 -9.34 -15.83
N PHE A 32 3.25 -9.06 -14.58
CA PHE A 32 2.33 -8.77 -13.48
C PHE A 32 1.51 -7.48 -13.76
N LEU A 33 2.16 -6.43 -14.25
CA LEU A 33 1.52 -5.14 -14.53
C LEU A 33 0.61 -5.20 -15.76
N ASP A 34 0.96 -5.98 -16.77
CA ASP A 34 0.17 -6.13 -18.01
C ASP A 34 -1.19 -6.79 -17.76
N ARG A 35 -1.39 -7.43 -16.61
CA ARG A 35 -2.68 -7.98 -16.21
C ARG A 35 -3.70 -6.91 -15.79
N PHE A 36 -3.23 -5.70 -15.46
CA PHE A 36 -4.09 -4.56 -15.19
C PHE A 36 -4.44 -3.88 -16.52
N VAL A 37 -5.48 -4.36 -17.16
CA VAL A 37 -5.99 -3.80 -18.42
C VAL A 37 -7.15 -2.86 -18.14
N ALA A 38 -7.37 -1.87 -19.00
CA ALA A 38 -8.51 -0.97 -18.90
C ALA A 38 -9.82 -1.77 -18.97
N ASP A 39 -10.76 -1.42 -18.08
CA ASP A 39 -12.07 -2.09 -17.92
C ASP A 39 -11.98 -3.60 -17.63
N GLY A 40 -10.80 -4.06 -17.24
CA GLY A 40 -10.54 -5.43 -16.84
C GLY A 40 -11.13 -5.77 -15.46
N ARG A 41 -11.08 -7.06 -15.14
CA ARG A 41 -11.47 -7.56 -13.81
C ARG A 41 -10.33 -8.37 -13.21
N GLY A 42 -10.10 -8.19 -11.93
CA GLY A 42 -9.14 -8.99 -11.19
C GLY A 42 -8.53 -8.27 -10.01
N VAL A 43 -7.78 -9.01 -9.20
CA VAL A 43 -7.08 -8.47 -8.02
C VAL A 43 -5.63 -8.91 -8.05
N GLY A 44 -4.72 -7.95 -8.06
CA GLY A 44 -3.29 -8.18 -7.91
C GLY A 44 -2.84 -7.95 -6.46
N PHE A 45 -2.14 -8.92 -5.90
CA PHE A 45 -1.55 -8.82 -4.56
C PHE A 45 -0.08 -8.42 -4.66
N ALA A 46 0.28 -7.32 -4.04
CA ALA A 46 1.65 -6.82 -4.02
C ALA A 46 2.09 -6.43 -2.60
N VAL A 47 3.39 -6.44 -2.37
CA VAL A 47 3.99 -6.02 -1.10
C VAL A 47 4.04 -4.50 -1.04
N LEU A 48 3.45 -3.92 0.00
CA LEU A 48 3.47 -2.48 0.24
C LEU A 48 4.91 -1.99 0.44
N GLY A 49 5.33 -1.02 -0.38
CA GLY A 49 6.71 -0.52 -0.39
C GLY A 49 7.72 -1.47 -1.07
N GLY A 50 7.25 -2.51 -1.76
CA GLY A 50 8.03 -3.35 -2.65
C GLY A 50 8.17 -2.74 -4.05
N ALA A 51 8.65 -3.53 -5.00
CA ALA A 51 8.90 -3.12 -6.39
C ALA A 51 7.68 -2.49 -7.09
N PHE A 52 6.47 -2.84 -6.66
CA PHE A 52 5.21 -2.29 -7.19
C PHE A 52 4.69 -1.07 -6.40
N GLY A 53 5.32 -0.70 -5.30
CA GLY A 53 4.98 0.51 -4.54
C GLY A 53 5.54 1.79 -5.16
N GLU A 54 6.61 1.67 -5.95
CA GLU A 54 7.31 2.79 -6.59
C GLU A 54 7.44 2.54 -8.09
N GLY A 55 7.29 3.57 -8.92
CA GLY A 55 7.52 3.48 -10.36
C GLY A 55 6.43 2.79 -11.20
N VAL A 56 5.33 2.30 -10.58
CA VAL A 56 4.22 1.71 -11.32
C VAL A 56 3.28 2.79 -11.84
N ASP A 57 3.00 2.76 -13.12
CA ASP A 57 2.05 3.64 -13.78
C ASP A 57 0.91 2.85 -14.43
N LEU A 58 -0.29 2.92 -13.81
CA LEU A 58 -1.51 2.27 -14.29
C LEU A 58 -2.60 3.33 -14.51
N PRO A 59 -2.53 4.09 -15.62
CA PRO A 59 -3.42 5.23 -15.86
C PRO A 59 -4.87 4.82 -16.10
N GLY A 60 -5.79 5.73 -15.76
CA GLY A 60 -7.21 5.60 -16.04
C GLY A 60 -7.85 4.40 -15.32
N THR A 61 -8.68 3.64 -16.02
CA THR A 61 -9.45 2.51 -15.48
C THR A 61 -8.62 1.22 -15.28
N ARG A 62 -7.31 1.25 -15.53
CA ARG A 62 -6.41 0.10 -15.28
C ARG A 62 -6.29 -0.23 -13.78
N LEU A 63 -6.37 0.77 -12.90
CA LEU A 63 -6.37 0.58 -11.45
C LEU A 63 -7.47 1.46 -10.82
N ILE A 64 -8.56 0.83 -10.45
CA ILE A 64 -9.76 1.52 -9.92
C ILE A 64 -9.89 1.44 -8.39
N GLY A 65 -8.99 0.71 -7.72
CA GLY A 65 -9.03 0.62 -6.27
C GLY A 65 -7.80 -0.04 -5.67
N ALA A 66 -7.58 0.20 -4.39
CA ALA A 66 -6.57 -0.47 -3.60
C ALA A 66 -7.07 -0.77 -2.19
N PHE A 67 -6.72 -1.97 -1.71
CA PHE A 67 -6.91 -2.40 -0.33
C PHE A 67 -5.55 -2.45 0.36
N ILE A 68 -5.33 -1.58 1.33
CA ILE A 68 -4.07 -1.48 2.06
C ILE A 68 -4.27 -2.05 3.46
N ALA A 69 -3.73 -3.25 3.68
CA ALA A 69 -4.01 -4.05 4.87
C ALA A 69 -3.04 -3.79 6.05
N THR A 70 -2.22 -2.74 5.99
CA THR A 70 -1.28 -2.40 7.07
C THR A 70 -0.68 -1.02 6.86
N LEU A 71 -0.19 -0.40 7.92
CA LEU A 71 0.60 0.84 7.86
C LEU A 71 1.95 0.71 7.13
N GLY A 72 2.38 -0.51 6.76
CA GLY A 72 3.65 -0.71 6.07
C GLY A 72 4.89 -0.29 6.86
N LEU A 73 4.85 -0.43 8.19
CA LEU A 73 5.96 -0.06 9.04
C LEU A 73 7.24 -0.80 8.62
N PRO A 74 8.41 -0.14 8.63
CA PRO A 74 9.69 -0.79 8.42
C PRO A 74 9.90 -1.97 9.38
N GLN A 75 10.67 -2.95 8.97
CA GLN A 75 11.04 -4.06 9.85
C GLN A 75 11.82 -3.58 11.06
N VAL A 76 11.53 -4.18 12.22
CA VAL A 76 12.36 -4.01 13.41
C VAL A 76 13.69 -4.71 13.17
N ASN A 77 14.78 -3.95 13.14
CA ASN A 77 16.13 -4.44 12.98
C ASN A 77 17.10 -3.52 13.75
N PRO A 78 18.35 -3.95 14.00
CA PRO A 78 19.33 -3.16 14.77
C PRO A 78 19.55 -1.75 14.22
N VAL A 79 19.53 -1.56 12.90
CA VAL A 79 19.73 -0.24 12.27
C VAL A 79 18.56 0.68 12.56
N ASN A 80 17.33 0.21 12.33
CA ASN A 80 16.13 1.00 12.60
C ASN A 80 15.97 1.32 14.10
N GLU A 81 16.38 0.41 14.99
CA GLU A 81 16.37 0.68 16.44
C GLU A 81 17.43 1.73 16.83
N GLN A 82 18.61 1.75 16.20
CA GLN A 82 19.58 2.83 16.40
C GLN A 82 19.03 4.18 15.90
N PHE A 83 18.37 4.21 14.73
CA PHE A 83 17.72 5.41 14.24
C PHE A 83 16.66 5.90 15.23
N LYS A 84 15.79 5.02 15.69
CA LYS A 84 14.77 5.33 16.69
C LYS A 84 15.37 5.93 17.95
N GLN A 85 16.43 5.34 18.50
CA GLN A 85 17.10 5.87 19.70
C GLN A 85 17.71 7.25 19.45
N ARG A 86 18.42 7.42 18.33
CA ARG A 86 19.09 8.68 17.98
C ARG A 86 18.08 9.80 17.75
N LEU A 87 17.05 9.54 16.97
CA LEU A 87 15.98 10.50 16.67
C LEU A 87 15.12 10.78 17.90
N GLY A 88 14.95 9.78 18.79
CA GLY A 88 14.28 9.96 20.08
C GLY A 88 15.03 10.94 21.01
N ARG A 89 16.36 10.85 21.05
CA ARG A 89 17.18 11.79 21.81
C ARG A 89 17.16 13.20 21.23
N GLN A 90 17.12 13.31 19.92
CA GLN A 90 17.21 14.60 19.23
C GLN A 90 15.85 15.33 19.14
N PHE A 91 14.75 14.59 18.90
CA PHE A 91 13.43 15.15 18.58
C PHE A 91 12.31 14.69 19.53
N GLY A 92 12.59 13.79 20.46
CA GLY A 92 11.57 13.25 21.38
C GLY A 92 10.59 12.23 20.75
N ALA A 93 10.65 11.99 19.43
CA ALA A 93 9.67 11.20 18.66
C ALA A 93 10.32 10.09 17.83
N GLY A 94 11.23 9.32 18.44
CA GLY A 94 12.04 8.35 17.73
C GLY A 94 11.25 7.28 16.96
N PHE A 95 10.16 6.78 17.54
CA PHE A 95 9.29 5.82 16.87
C PHE A 95 8.62 6.42 15.62
N ASP A 96 8.15 7.64 15.71
CA ASP A 96 7.45 8.30 14.63
C ASP A 96 8.39 8.49 13.43
N TYR A 97 9.60 8.96 13.66
CA TYR A 97 10.60 9.16 12.59
C TYR A 97 11.12 7.85 12.00
N ALA A 98 11.36 6.82 12.83
CA ALA A 98 11.96 5.57 12.35
C ALA A 98 10.94 4.61 11.72
N TYR A 99 9.68 4.66 12.14
CA TYR A 99 8.67 3.69 11.76
C TYR A 99 7.40 4.31 11.21
N LEU A 100 6.73 5.20 11.97
CA LEU A 100 5.40 5.65 11.63
C LEU A 100 5.39 6.50 10.35
N TYR A 101 6.20 7.53 10.26
CA TYR A 101 6.27 8.40 9.08
C TYR A 101 6.67 7.65 7.81
N PRO A 102 7.71 6.79 7.82
CA PRO A 102 8.01 5.96 6.65
C PRO A 102 6.89 5.01 6.27
N GLY A 103 6.17 4.46 7.25
CA GLY A 103 5.03 3.58 7.00
C GLY A 103 3.87 4.31 6.34
N VAL A 104 3.41 5.40 6.94
CA VAL A 104 2.33 6.24 6.38
C VAL A 104 2.68 6.77 4.99
N ARG A 105 3.94 7.16 4.76
CA ARG A 105 4.40 7.58 3.44
C ARG A 105 4.19 6.51 2.37
N LYS A 106 4.48 5.23 2.68
CA LYS A 106 4.22 4.13 1.75
C LYS A 106 2.73 3.97 1.44
N VAL A 107 1.88 4.15 2.44
CA VAL A 107 0.42 4.12 2.26
C VAL A 107 -0.02 5.23 1.30
N ILE A 108 0.44 6.46 1.54
CA ILE A 108 0.11 7.61 0.68
C ILE A 108 0.64 7.41 -0.75
N GLN A 109 1.84 6.88 -0.91
CA GLN A 109 2.40 6.57 -2.23
C GLN A 109 1.58 5.51 -2.97
N ALA A 110 1.16 4.44 -2.28
CA ALA A 110 0.32 3.39 -2.87
C ALA A 110 -1.06 3.94 -3.25
N ALA A 111 -1.67 4.74 -2.39
CA ALA A 111 -2.95 5.40 -2.68
C ALA A 111 -2.86 6.34 -3.88
N GLY A 112 -1.76 7.09 -4.01
CA GLY A 112 -1.48 7.95 -5.15
C GLY A 112 -1.31 7.20 -6.48
N ARG A 113 -1.32 5.86 -6.49
CA ARG A 113 -1.38 5.08 -7.73
C ARG A 113 -2.81 4.91 -8.24
N VAL A 114 -3.79 5.01 -7.36
CA VAL A 114 -5.21 4.93 -7.69
C VAL A 114 -5.76 6.30 -8.06
N ILE A 115 -5.42 7.33 -7.29
CA ILE A 115 -5.89 8.71 -7.48
C ILE A 115 -4.67 9.60 -7.65
N ARG A 116 -4.40 10.05 -8.88
CA ARG A 116 -3.20 10.82 -9.26
C ARG A 116 -3.49 12.29 -9.49
N GLY A 117 -4.71 12.58 -9.92
CA GLY A 117 -5.13 13.92 -10.27
C GLY A 117 -6.63 14.10 -10.13
N ASP A 118 -7.08 15.31 -10.42
CA ASP A 118 -8.48 15.76 -10.22
C ASP A 118 -9.51 14.99 -11.06
N GLN A 119 -9.06 14.33 -12.12
CA GLN A 119 -9.93 13.56 -13.01
C GLN A 119 -9.98 12.06 -12.65
N ASP A 120 -9.07 11.59 -11.79
CA ASP A 120 -9.04 10.19 -11.40
C ASP A 120 -10.13 9.89 -10.36
N ARG A 121 -10.74 8.74 -10.50
CA ARG A 121 -11.70 8.22 -9.54
C ARG A 121 -11.32 6.80 -9.15
N GLY A 122 -11.38 6.51 -7.85
CA GLY A 122 -11.06 5.18 -7.37
C GLY A 122 -11.47 4.99 -5.91
N VAL A 123 -11.40 3.76 -5.46
CA VAL A 123 -11.73 3.37 -4.09
C VAL A 123 -10.44 3.00 -3.36
N LEU A 124 -10.24 3.60 -2.20
CA LEU A 124 -9.15 3.25 -1.31
C LEU A 124 -9.73 2.71 0.01
N VAL A 125 -9.38 1.48 0.35
CA VAL A 125 -9.78 0.85 1.61
C VAL A 125 -8.55 0.61 2.48
N LEU A 126 -8.52 1.22 3.65
CA LEU A 126 -7.45 1.09 4.63
C LEU A 126 -7.90 0.11 5.72
N ILE A 127 -7.18 -1.02 5.87
CA ILE A 127 -7.58 -2.13 6.74
C ILE A 127 -6.53 -2.31 7.85
N ASP A 128 -6.61 -1.45 8.87
CA ASP A 128 -5.76 -1.53 10.08
C ASP A 128 -6.35 -0.55 11.10
N GLU A 129 -6.53 -0.97 12.34
CA GLU A 129 -7.11 -0.13 13.40
C GLU A 129 -6.33 1.19 13.61
N ARG A 130 -5.02 1.16 13.37
CA ARG A 130 -4.15 2.33 13.49
C ARG A 130 -4.48 3.44 12.50
N PHE A 131 -5.17 3.15 11.41
CA PHE A 131 -5.66 4.19 10.49
C PHE A 131 -6.75 5.06 11.11
N ALA A 132 -7.43 4.58 12.16
CA ALA A 132 -8.40 5.37 12.93
C ALA A 132 -7.75 6.28 13.98
N GLU A 133 -6.46 6.11 14.28
CA GLU A 133 -5.76 6.96 15.25
C GLU A 133 -5.68 8.41 14.75
N PRO A 134 -6.07 9.41 15.54
CA PRO A 134 -6.04 10.82 15.12
C PRO A 134 -4.68 11.29 14.61
N ARG A 135 -3.60 10.81 15.23
CA ARG A 135 -2.22 11.14 14.83
C ARG A 135 -1.87 10.61 13.43
N VAL A 136 -2.44 9.46 13.02
CA VAL A 136 -2.24 8.88 11.69
C VAL A 136 -3.08 9.63 10.67
N GLN A 137 -4.33 9.93 11.00
CA GLN A 137 -5.23 10.68 10.13
C GLN A 137 -4.71 12.08 9.80
N GLN A 138 -4.06 12.76 10.77
CA GLN A 138 -3.44 14.07 10.55
C GLN A 138 -2.27 14.05 9.55
N MET A 139 -1.72 12.87 9.25
CA MET A 139 -0.65 12.72 8.27
C MET A 139 -1.18 12.49 6.85
N PHE A 140 -2.46 12.20 6.70
CA PHE A 140 -3.06 12.02 5.38
C PHE A 140 -3.23 13.36 4.66
N PRO A 141 -3.22 13.35 3.32
CA PRO A 141 -3.52 14.53 2.54
C PRO A 141 -4.87 15.14 2.94
N GLY A 142 -4.95 16.46 3.10
CA GLY A 142 -6.15 17.15 3.56
C GLY A 142 -7.39 16.99 2.66
N TRP A 143 -7.19 16.53 1.42
CA TRP A 143 -8.29 16.24 0.49
C TRP A 143 -8.85 14.81 0.63
N TRP A 144 -8.24 13.96 1.49
CA TRP A 144 -8.80 12.65 1.80
C TRP A 144 -9.99 12.80 2.75
N ALA A 145 -11.21 12.60 2.25
CA ALA A 145 -12.40 12.48 3.07
C ALA A 145 -12.59 11.01 3.48
N ALA A 146 -11.77 10.53 4.42
CA ALA A 146 -11.89 9.16 4.89
C ALA A 146 -13.11 8.99 5.79
N ALA A 147 -13.98 8.04 5.47
CA ALA A 147 -15.03 7.57 6.37
C ALA A 147 -14.51 6.34 7.14
N ILE A 148 -14.72 6.33 8.46
CA ILE A 148 -14.47 5.16 9.30
C ILE A 148 -15.74 4.32 9.28
N VAL A 149 -15.61 3.06 8.85
CA VAL A 149 -16.72 2.10 8.78
C VAL A 149 -16.53 1.01 9.82
#